data_f21fda642e556fa9e0d969df9e943a07
#
_entry.id   f21fda642e556fa9e0d969df9e943a07
#
_cell.length_a   1.000
_cell.length_b   1.000
_cell.length_c   1.000
_cell.angle_alpha   90.00
_cell.angle_beta   90.00
_cell.angle_gamma   90.00
#
_symmetry.space_group_name_H-M   'P 1'
#
loop_
_entity.id
_entity.type
_entity.pdbx_description
1 polymer ?
#
loop_
_entity_poly.entity_id
_entity_poly.type
_entity_poly.pdbx_seq_one_letter_code
_entity_poly.pdbx_strand_id
1 'polypeptide(L)'
;LADAGKTVTLAGWVQRVRKMGGMTFVDLRDRYGITQLVFNEEVNDALCARANKLGREDVIQIKGEVNERESKNKNLPTGEIEIIVSELTVLNASATPPFTIEDNTDGGDDIRMKYRYLDLRRACVRKNLELRHQMTMEVRRYLDSKGFLEIETPMLIGSTPEGARDFVVPSRMNPGQFYALPQSPQTLKQLLMVAGMDRYFQIVKCFRDEDLRADRQPEFTQIDCEMSFVEQEDVIALFEGMAKHLFRTIRGIELTEPFPRMPWSEAMRLYGSDKPDTRFGMEFVELMDVLKGTGEFSVFNDASYIGGICAPGCASYTRKQLDQLTDFVKRSQICLLYTSDAADDKARVD
;
A
#
# COMPACT_ATOMS: atom_id res chain seq x y z
N LEU A 1 0.08 32.65 2.51
CA LEU A 1 -0.12 34.10 2.76
C LEU A 1 0.87 34.69 3.77
N ALA A 2 1.40 33.91 4.74
CA ALA A 2 2.37 34.42 5.74
C ALA A 2 3.66 34.96 5.14
N ASP A 3 4.00 34.62 3.90
CA ASP A 3 5.20 35.07 3.19
C ASP A 3 4.91 36.08 2.08
N ALA A 4 3.67 36.58 1.95
CA ALA A 4 3.32 37.59 0.98
C ALA A 4 4.17 38.86 1.17
N GLY A 5 4.66 39.45 0.08
CA GLY A 5 5.58 40.59 0.06
C GLY A 5 7.05 40.24 0.29
N LYS A 6 7.38 38.96 0.59
CA LYS A 6 8.79 38.53 0.73
C LYS A 6 9.40 38.16 -0.61
N THR A 7 10.66 38.45 -0.79
CA THR A 7 11.45 37.92 -1.91
C THR A 7 11.97 36.53 -1.51
N VAL A 8 11.71 35.55 -2.39
CA VAL A 8 12.12 34.14 -2.20
C VAL A 8 12.95 33.65 -3.35
N THR A 9 13.79 32.64 -3.08
CA THR A 9 14.47 31.85 -4.10
C THR A 9 13.93 30.44 -4.04
N LEU A 10 13.38 29.96 -5.17
CA LEU A 10 12.85 28.61 -5.30
C LEU A 10 13.61 27.85 -6.39
N ALA A 11 13.77 26.54 -6.20
CA ALA A 11 14.29 25.64 -7.21
C ALA A 11 13.39 24.40 -7.32
N GLY A 12 13.24 23.87 -8.53
CA GLY A 12 12.38 22.72 -8.78
C GLY A 12 12.32 22.35 -10.26
N TRP A 13 11.35 21.54 -10.57
CA TRP A 13 11.08 21.03 -11.92
C TRP A 13 9.88 21.75 -12.53
N VAL A 14 9.99 22.09 -13.80
CA VAL A 14 8.89 22.67 -14.59
C VAL A 14 7.84 21.58 -14.84
N GLN A 15 6.66 21.72 -14.24
CA GLN A 15 5.54 20.82 -14.48
C GLN A 15 4.79 21.19 -15.77
N ARG A 16 4.47 22.47 -15.93
CA ARG A 16 3.69 22.99 -17.05
C ARG A 16 4.04 24.45 -17.33
N VAL A 17 4.03 24.82 -18.59
CA VAL A 17 4.13 26.23 -19.06
C VAL A 17 2.83 26.59 -19.76
N ARG A 18 2.24 27.73 -19.43
CA ARG A 18 1.01 28.27 -20.05
C ARG A 18 1.24 29.72 -20.47
N LYS A 19 0.89 30.04 -21.71
CA LYS A 19 0.95 31.40 -22.25
C LYS A 19 -0.48 31.94 -22.31
N MET A 20 -0.71 33.10 -21.72
CA MET A 20 -2.02 33.73 -21.68
C MET A 20 -1.82 35.26 -21.76
N GLY A 21 -2.07 35.83 -22.93
CA GLY A 21 -2.11 37.27 -23.18
C GLY A 21 -0.97 38.06 -22.53
N GLY A 22 0.24 38.08 -23.05
CA GLY A 22 1.38 38.84 -22.50
C GLY A 22 1.95 38.29 -21.17
N MET A 23 1.36 37.25 -20.61
CA MET A 23 1.85 36.60 -19.40
C MET A 23 2.23 35.13 -19.67
N THR A 24 3.27 34.66 -19.00
CA THR A 24 3.63 33.24 -18.95
C THR A 24 3.54 32.74 -17.53
N PHE A 25 2.77 31.67 -17.35
CA PHE A 25 2.62 30.99 -16.10
C PHE A 25 3.42 29.67 -16.14
N VAL A 26 4.23 29.44 -15.13
CA VAL A 26 4.98 28.19 -14.98
C VAL A 26 4.60 27.54 -13.64
N ASP A 27 4.17 26.31 -13.70
CA ASP A 27 3.94 25.49 -12.51
C ASP A 27 5.28 24.86 -12.13
N LEU A 28 5.90 25.36 -11.06
CA LEU A 28 7.14 24.83 -10.50
C LEU A 28 6.81 23.77 -9.47
N ARG A 29 7.29 22.56 -9.68
CA ARG A 29 7.10 21.44 -8.75
C ARG A 29 8.39 21.21 -7.95
N ASP A 30 8.22 21.05 -6.66
CA ASP A 30 9.26 20.59 -5.75
C ASP A 30 8.80 19.34 -4.95
N ARG A 31 9.52 19.01 -3.87
CA ARG A 31 9.16 17.90 -2.97
C ARG A 31 7.79 18.12 -2.29
N TYR A 32 7.40 19.35 -2.03
CA TYR A 32 6.25 19.69 -1.20
C TYR A 32 4.97 19.95 -2.03
N GLY A 33 5.12 20.27 -3.29
CA GLY A 33 3.98 20.51 -4.15
C GLY A 33 4.31 21.33 -5.39
N ILE A 34 3.34 22.15 -5.81
CA ILE A 34 3.42 22.97 -7.02
C ILE A 34 3.19 24.43 -6.63
N THR A 35 4.07 25.31 -7.05
CA THR A 35 3.94 26.76 -6.89
C THR A 35 3.84 27.42 -8.26
N GLN A 36 2.87 28.32 -8.46
CA GLN A 36 2.73 29.08 -9.69
C GLN A 36 3.74 30.23 -9.74
N LEU A 37 4.48 30.29 -10.84
CA LEU A 37 5.36 31.38 -11.20
C LEU A 37 4.70 32.23 -12.28
N VAL A 38 4.87 33.57 -12.21
CA VAL A 38 4.32 34.51 -13.16
C VAL A 38 5.45 35.31 -13.78
N PHE A 39 5.45 35.38 -15.11
CA PHE A 39 6.34 36.18 -15.92
C PHE A 39 5.47 37.13 -16.76
N ASN A 40 5.73 38.42 -16.65
CA ASN A 40 4.97 39.45 -17.36
C ASN A 40 5.85 40.08 -18.46
N GLU A 41 5.39 40.00 -19.71
CA GLU A 41 6.08 40.52 -20.89
C GLU A 41 6.22 42.05 -20.83
N GLU A 42 5.21 42.77 -20.35
CA GLU A 42 5.26 44.24 -20.21
C GLU A 42 6.32 44.68 -19.19
N VAL A 43 6.63 43.88 -18.18
CA VAL A 43 7.62 44.20 -17.15
C VAL A 43 9.03 43.78 -17.61
N ASN A 44 9.15 42.57 -18.20
CA ASN A 44 10.44 42.03 -18.65
C ASN A 44 10.24 41.00 -19.79
N ASP A 45 10.21 41.52 -21.04
CA ASP A 45 10.05 40.72 -22.25
C ASP A 45 11.14 39.62 -22.38
N ALA A 46 12.40 39.96 -22.13
CA ALA A 46 13.49 39.01 -22.24
C ALA A 46 13.37 37.83 -21.24
N LEU A 47 12.90 38.11 -20.05
CA LEU A 47 12.66 37.07 -19.02
C LEU A 47 11.47 36.19 -19.40
N CYS A 48 10.39 36.80 -19.88
CA CYS A 48 9.21 36.11 -20.38
C CYS A 48 9.53 35.24 -21.60
N ALA A 49 10.32 35.74 -22.55
CA ALA A 49 10.80 34.96 -23.70
C ALA A 49 11.66 33.75 -23.30
N ARG A 50 12.44 33.86 -22.24
CA ARG A 50 13.18 32.72 -21.67
C ARG A 50 12.24 31.69 -21.00
N ALA A 51 11.26 32.14 -20.22
CA ALA A 51 10.26 31.28 -19.60
C ALA A 51 9.44 30.52 -20.64
N ASN A 52 9.16 31.15 -21.79
CA ASN A 52 8.44 30.53 -22.90
C ASN A 52 9.18 29.38 -23.58
N LYS A 53 10.48 29.26 -23.39
CA LYS A 53 11.34 28.19 -23.96
C LYS A 53 11.51 27.00 -23.00
N LEU A 54 11.00 27.10 -21.76
CA LEU A 54 11.10 26.04 -20.78
C LEU A 54 10.32 24.80 -21.23
N GLY A 55 10.96 23.65 -21.11
CA GLY A 55 10.37 22.34 -21.32
C GLY A 55 9.85 21.72 -20.03
N ARG A 56 9.03 20.69 -20.15
CA ARG A 56 8.63 19.87 -19.00
C ARG A 56 9.86 19.21 -18.38
N GLU A 57 9.90 19.20 -17.05
CA GLU A 57 10.98 18.64 -16.23
C GLU A 57 12.32 19.38 -16.33
N ASP A 58 12.39 20.53 -17.02
CA ASP A 58 13.55 21.40 -16.86
C ASP A 58 13.73 21.75 -15.38
N VAL A 59 14.97 21.73 -14.92
CA VAL A 59 15.32 22.12 -13.56
C VAL A 59 15.67 23.61 -13.59
N ILE A 60 14.91 24.39 -12.83
CA ILE A 60 15.08 25.83 -12.80
C ILE A 60 15.25 26.35 -11.37
N GLN A 61 15.95 27.44 -11.23
CA GLN A 61 15.96 28.29 -10.04
C GLN A 61 15.39 29.65 -10.42
N ILE A 62 14.52 30.17 -9.58
CA ILE A 62 13.95 31.51 -9.73
C ILE A 62 14.18 32.34 -8.47
N LYS A 63 14.19 33.64 -8.62
CA LYS A 63 14.02 34.61 -7.55
C LYS A 63 12.84 35.48 -7.87
N GLY A 64 11.99 35.79 -6.91
CA GLY A 64 10.77 36.56 -7.11
C GLY A 64 10.08 36.93 -5.83
N GLU A 65 9.05 37.73 -5.94
CA GLU A 65 8.22 38.20 -4.83
C GLU A 65 6.98 37.31 -4.70
N VAL A 66 6.64 36.95 -3.47
CA VAL A 66 5.43 36.20 -3.15
C VAL A 66 4.24 37.14 -3.12
N ASN A 67 3.30 36.97 -4.05
CA ASN A 67 2.09 37.75 -4.12
C ASN A 67 0.85 36.90 -3.88
N GLU A 68 -0.22 37.49 -3.38
CA GLU A 68 -1.53 36.86 -3.32
C GLU A 68 -2.13 36.78 -4.72
N ARG A 69 -2.67 35.60 -5.09
CA ARG A 69 -3.29 35.40 -6.40
C ARG A 69 -4.63 36.10 -6.47
N GLU A 70 -4.89 36.75 -7.58
CA GLU A 70 -6.21 37.28 -7.89
C GLU A 70 -7.25 36.16 -8.04
N SER A 71 -6.89 35.08 -8.74
CA SER A 71 -7.73 33.88 -8.90
C SER A 71 -7.16 32.72 -8.10
N LYS A 72 -7.71 32.51 -6.89
CA LYS A 72 -7.27 31.45 -5.96
C LYS A 72 -7.63 30.05 -6.46
N ASN A 73 -6.67 29.12 -6.38
CA ASN A 73 -6.88 27.72 -6.74
C ASN A 73 -7.00 26.84 -5.48
N LYS A 74 -8.21 26.47 -5.11
CA LYS A 74 -8.50 25.64 -3.92
C LYS A 74 -7.95 24.21 -4.02
N ASN A 75 -7.54 23.75 -5.20
CA ASN A 75 -7.02 22.40 -5.42
C ASN A 75 -5.51 22.28 -5.13
N LEU A 76 -4.82 23.38 -4.87
CA LEU A 76 -3.40 23.41 -4.55
C LEU A 76 -3.18 23.98 -3.15
N PRO A 77 -2.30 23.37 -2.34
CA PRO A 77 -1.94 23.91 -1.02
C PRO A 77 -1.36 25.34 -1.10
N THR A 78 -0.67 25.65 -2.19
CA THR A 78 -0.08 26.97 -2.49
C THR A 78 -0.99 27.85 -3.36
N GLY A 79 -2.23 27.43 -3.57
CA GLY A 79 -3.13 28.04 -4.56
C GLY A 79 -3.63 29.44 -4.22
N GLU A 80 -3.32 29.98 -3.06
CA GLU A 80 -3.61 31.36 -2.66
C GLU A 80 -2.50 32.35 -3.03
N ILE A 81 -1.30 31.84 -3.37
CA ILE A 81 -0.13 32.66 -3.69
C ILE A 81 0.43 32.33 -5.07
N GLU A 82 1.19 33.27 -5.60
CA GLU A 82 2.01 33.11 -6.80
C GLU A 82 3.32 33.87 -6.63
N ILE A 83 4.32 33.55 -7.44
CA ILE A 83 5.62 34.23 -7.40
C ILE A 83 5.76 35.08 -8.64
N ILE A 84 5.88 36.40 -8.48
CA ILE A 84 6.26 37.30 -9.54
C ILE A 84 7.77 37.24 -9.73
N VAL A 85 8.19 36.62 -10.82
CA VAL A 85 9.60 36.27 -11.01
C VAL A 85 10.41 37.47 -11.53
N SER A 86 11.53 37.74 -10.86
CA SER A 86 12.51 38.74 -11.24
C SER A 86 13.77 38.16 -11.89
N GLU A 87 14.14 36.95 -11.52
CA GLU A 87 15.32 36.24 -12.06
C GLU A 87 14.99 34.78 -12.36
N LEU A 88 15.51 34.26 -13.47
CA LEU A 88 15.36 32.87 -13.90
C LEU A 88 16.72 32.30 -14.28
N THR A 89 17.09 31.17 -13.73
CA THR A 89 18.25 30.36 -14.11
C THR A 89 17.81 28.95 -14.47
N VAL A 90 18.12 28.51 -15.69
CA VAL A 90 17.96 27.09 -16.05
C VAL A 90 19.18 26.35 -15.56
N LEU A 91 18.99 25.51 -14.55
CA LEU A 91 20.06 24.72 -13.95
C LEU A 91 20.37 23.49 -14.80
N ASN A 92 19.34 22.86 -15.38
CA ASN A 92 19.48 21.72 -16.28
C ASN A 92 18.27 21.62 -17.21
N ALA A 93 18.54 21.50 -18.51
CA ALA A 93 17.49 21.21 -19.48
C ALA A 93 17.18 19.72 -19.51
N SER A 94 15.91 19.37 -19.66
CA SER A 94 15.44 17.99 -19.70
C SER A 94 15.05 17.57 -21.12
N ALA A 95 15.31 16.30 -21.45
CA ALA A 95 14.62 15.69 -22.58
C ALA A 95 13.12 15.53 -22.23
N THR A 96 12.26 15.49 -23.24
CA THR A 96 10.82 15.27 -23.03
C THR A 96 10.58 13.95 -22.31
N PRO A 97 9.88 13.95 -21.15
CA PRO A 97 9.58 12.71 -20.43
C PRO A 97 8.75 11.75 -21.28
N PRO A 98 8.92 10.43 -21.12
CA PRO A 98 8.19 9.43 -21.89
C PRO A 98 6.69 9.33 -21.52
N PHE A 99 6.27 9.96 -20.43
CA PHE A 99 4.89 10.10 -19.97
C PHE A 99 4.74 11.38 -19.13
N THR A 100 3.50 11.83 -18.91
CA THR A 100 3.21 12.97 -18.04
C THR A 100 3.38 12.60 -16.57
N ILE A 101 4.12 13.45 -15.82
CA ILE A 101 4.38 13.24 -14.39
C ILE A 101 3.24 13.91 -13.59
N GLU A 102 2.07 13.32 -13.68
CA GLU A 102 0.83 13.72 -13.01
C GLU A 102 0.13 12.48 -12.47
N ASP A 103 -0.77 12.64 -11.48
CA ASP A 103 -1.48 11.49 -10.90
C ASP A 103 -2.38 10.80 -11.95
N ASN A 104 -2.98 11.58 -12.87
CA ASN A 104 -3.65 11.05 -14.06
C ASN A 104 -2.69 11.05 -15.25
N THR A 105 -1.78 10.09 -15.28
CA THR A 105 -0.73 9.97 -16.31
C THR A 105 -1.25 9.23 -17.54
N ASP A 106 -0.65 9.54 -18.70
CA ASP A 106 -0.83 8.84 -19.98
C ASP A 106 0.11 7.60 -20.11
N GLY A 107 1.00 7.38 -19.13
CA GLY A 107 1.94 6.26 -19.11
C GLY A 107 1.30 4.95 -18.63
N GLY A 108 1.37 3.89 -19.45
CA GLY A 108 1.05 2.52 -19.03
C GLY A 108 2.06 1.94 -18.03
N ASP A 109 1.73 0.79 -17.43
CA ASP A 109 2.55 0.17 -16.37
C ASP A 109 3.98 -0.13 -16.83
N ASP A 110 4.16 -0.68 -18.04
CA ASP A 110 5.47 -1.05 -18.57
C ASP A 110 6.42 0.15 -18.67
N ILE A 111 5.94 1.29 -19.20
CA ILE A 111 6.76 2.47 -19.36
C ILE A 111 7.05 3.12 -18.00
N ARG A 112 6.11 3.09 -17.06
CA ARG A 112 6.30 3.59 -15.71
C ARG A 112 7.28 2.72 -14.91
N MET A 113 7.28 1.41 -15.12
CA MET A 113 8.28 0.52 -14.50
C MET A 113 9.67 0.73 -15.10
N LYS A 114 9.76 0.90 -16.43
CA LYS A 114 11.04 1.19 -17.10
C LYS A 114 11.67 2.51 -16.63
N TYR A 115 10.85 3.53 -16.43
CA TYR A 115 11.29 4.86 -15.96
C TYR A 115 10.77 5.13 -14.53
N ARG A 116 10.95 4.16 -13.63
CA ARG A 116 10.42 4.22 -12.27
C ARG A 116 10.82 5.47 -11.50
N TYR A 117 12.02 5.99 -11.72
CA TYR A 117 12.51 7.23 -11.12
C TYR A 117 11.70 8.47 -11.51
N LEU A 118 11.06 8.49 -12.68
CA LEU A 118 10.10 9.53 -13.07
C LEU A 118 8.72 9.29 -12.46
N ASP A 119 8.27 8.04 -12.43
CA ASP A 119 6.99 7.67 -11.81
C ASP A 119 6.97 8.01 -10.30
N LEU A 120 8.11 7.89 -9.61
CA LEU A 120 8.26 8.29 -8.21
C LEU A 120 8.04 9.80 -7.95
N ARG A 121 8.11 10.65 -8.99
CA ARG A 121 7.79 12.09 -8.88
C ARG A 121 6.29 12.37 -8.80
N ARG A 122 5.44 11.42 -9.19
CA ARG A 122 3.98 11.55 -9.08
C ARG A 122 3.55 11.59 -7.61
N ALA A 123 2.62 12.48 -7.28
CA ALA A 123 2.22 12.70 -5.89
C ALA A 123 1.61 11.44 -5.26
N CYS A 124 0.79 10.68 -5.99
CA CYS A 124 0.19 9.42 -5.51
C CYS A 124 1.25 8.36 -5.14
N VAL A 125 2.33 8.24 -5.92
CA VAL A 125 3.41 7.28 -5.65
C VAL A 125 4.29 7.76 -4.51
N ARG A 126 4.64 9.04 -4.50
CA ARG A 126 5.43 9.66 -3.42
C ARG A 126 4.75 9.55 -2.07
N LYS A 127 3.44 9.81 -2.00
CA LYS A 127 2.65 9.67 -0.76
C LYS A 127 2.74 8.26 -0.15
N ASN A 128 2.83 7.21 -0.99
CA ASN A 128 3.01 5.85 -0.49
C ASN A 128 4.37 5.65 0.20
N LEU A 129 5.44 6.26 -0.35
CA LEU A 129 6.77 6.21 0.27
C LEU A 129 6.82 7.04 1.56
N GLU A 130 6.18 8.20 1.58
CA GLU A 130 6.05 9.05 2.76
C GLU A 130 5.27 8.33 3.86
N LEU A 131 4.15 7.68 3.51
CA LEU A 131 3.35 6.86 4.43
C LEU A 131 4.18 5.71 5.01
N ARG A 132 4.93 4.99 4.16
CA ARG A 132 5.83 3.92 4.60
C ARG A 132 6.89 4.44 5.57
N HIS A 133 7.50 5.58 5.28
CA HIS A 133 8.47 6.23 6.17
C HIS A 133 7.85 6.57 7.52
N GLN A 134 6.69 7.24 7.53
CA GLN A 134 5.98 7.59 8.77
C GLN A 134 5.64 6.34 9.59
N MET A 135 5.08 5.30 8.94
CA MET A 135 4.77 4.03 9.60
C MET A 135 6.02 3.42 10.24
N THR A 136 7.13 3.37 9.52
CA THR A 136 8.41 2.82 10.02
C THR A 136 8.91 3.60 11.24
N MET A 137 8.82 4.92 11.21
CA MET A 137 9.22 5.78 12.34
C MET A 137 8.31 5.58 13.56
N GLU A 138 6.99 5.44 13.36
CA GLU A 138 6.05 5.23 14.46
C GLU A 138 6.19 3.83 15.08
N VAL A 139 6.49 2.80 14.29
CA VAL A 139 6.84 1.46 14.78
C VAL A 139 8.05 1.53 15.71
N ARG A 140 9.11 2.23 15.30
CA ARG A 140 10.31 2.41 16.14
C ARG A 140 9.98 3.13 17.45
N ARG A 141 9.24 4.23 17.39
CA ARG A 141 8.83 4.97 18.60
C ARG A 141 7.99 4.10 19.55
N TYR A 142 7.05 3.33 18.99
CA TYR A 142 6.20 2.47 19.79
C TYR A 142 7.02 1.37 20.48
N LEU A 143 7.84 0.64 19.73
CA LEU A 143 8.63 -0.48 20.26
C LEU A 143 9.71 0.01 21.26
N ASP A 144 10.38 1.12 20.96
CA ASP A 144 11.31 1.78 21.89
C ASP A 144 10.60 2.14 23.21
N SER A 145 9.39 2.72 23.16
CA SER A 145 8.59 3.03 24.34
C SER A 145 8.18 1.82 25.17
N LYS A 146 8.25 0.61 24.57
CA LYS A 146 8.00 -0.68 25.21
C LYS A 146 9.28 -1.38 25.69
N GLY A 147 10.43 -0.70 25.58
CA GLY A 147 11.72 -1.21 26.01
C GLY A 147 12.37 -2.22 25.06
N PHE A 148 12.00 -2.20 23.78
CA PHE A 148 12.65 -3.02 22.75
C PHE A 148 13.93 -2.35 22.26
N LEU A 149 14.94 -3.17 21.98
CA LEU A 149 16.19 -2.76 21.34
C LEU A 149 16.14 -3.08 19.85
N GLU A 150 16.40 -2.11 18.99
CA GLU A 150 16.58 -2.34 17.55
C GLU A 150 18.01 -2.86 17.32
N ILE A 151 18.13 -4.11 16.87
CA ILE A 151 19.43 -4.75 16.65
C ILE A 151 19.49 -5.29 15.24
N GLU A 152 20.46 -4.81 14.45
CA GLU A 152 20.72 -5.32 13.10
C GLU A 152 21.41 -6.67 13.15
N THR A 153 20.93 -7.60 12.33
CA THR A 153 21.49 -8.93 12.17
C THR A 153 22.17 -9.08 10.81
N PRO A 154 23.19 -9.95 10.66
CA PRO A 154 23.85 -10.19 9.38
C PRO A 154 22.89 -10.64 8.28
N MET A 155 23.13 -10.17 7.06
CA MET A 155 22.39 -10.57 5.86
C MET A 155 23.08 -11.72 5.08
N LEU A 156 24.40 -11.88 5.21
CA LEU A 156 25.14 -13.00 4.64
C LEU A 156 25.33 -14.06 5.72
N ILE A 157 24.47 -15.06 5.72
CA ILE A 157 24.42 -16.12 6.74
C ILE A 157 24.63 -17.52 6.12
N GLY A 158 24.68 -18.54 6.93
CA GLY A 158 24.54 -19.92 6.46
C GLY A 158 23.07 -20.22 6.13
N SER A 159 22.83 -21.19 5.24
CA SER A 159 21.48 -21.67 4.95
C SER A 159 20.78 -22.18 6.21
N THR A 160 19.52 -21.80 6.39
CA THR A 160 18.68 -22.20 7.54
C THR A 160 17.42 -22.90 7.03
N PRO A 161 16.99 -24.00 7.66
CA PRO A 161 15.80 -24.76 7.22
C PRO A 161 14.50 -24.09 7.69
N GLU A 162 14.15 -22.94 7.11
CA GLU A 162 12.95 -22.16 7.51
C GLU A 162 11.71 -22.42 6.62
N GLY A 163 11.76 -23.41 5.73
CA GLY A 163 10.59 -23.87 4.96
C GLY A 163 10.48 -23.33 3.54
N ALA A 164 11.10 -22.20 3.21
CA ALA A 164 11.23 -21.70 1.84
C ALA A 164 12.58 -22.10 1.24
N ARG A 165 12.79 -21.85 -0.05
CA ARG A 165 14.11 -21.96 -0.68
C ARG A 165 14.91 -20.69 -0.44
N ASP A 166 16.21 -20.85 -0.23
CA ASP A 166 17.12 -19.73 0.01
C ASP A 166 17.62 -19.14 -1.32
N PHE A 167 17.74 -17.81 -1.35
CA PHE A 167 18.65 -17.17 -2.30
C PHE A 167 20.08 -17.33 -1.82
N VAL A 168 20.97 -17.81 -2.69
CA VAL A 168 22.36 -18.07 -2.35
C VAL A 168 23.30 -17.10 -3.05
N VAL A 169 24.37 -16.71 -2.34
CA VAL A 169 25.41 -15.84 -2.83
C VAL A 169 26.74 -16.62 -2.84
N PRO A 170 27.38 -16.85 -4.00
CA PRO A 170 28.63 -17.60 -4.04
C PRO A 170 29.74 -16.84 -3.32
N SER A 171 30.54 -17.57 -2.53
CA SER A 171 31.72 -17.02 -1.87
C SER A 171 32.90 -16.99 -2.82
N ARG A 172 33.42 -15.79 -3.10
CA ARG A 172 34.65 -15.66 -3.92
C ARG A 172 35.89 -16.15 -3.18
N MET A 173 35.93 -16.00 -1.85
CA MET A 173 37.07 -16.35 -1.01
C MET A 173 37.15 -17.87 -0.73
N ASN A 174 36.03 -18.57 -0.79
CA ASN A 174 35.91 -19.98 -0.49
C ASN A 174 35.23 -20.68 -1.68
N PRO A 175 35.97 -21.15 -2.71
CA PRO A 175 35.38 -21.81 -3.87
C PRO A 175 34.51 -23.00 -3.50
N GLY A 176 33.31 -23.08 -4.08
CA GLY A 176 32.33 -24.12 -3.82
C GLY A 176 31.47 -23.89 -2.57
N GLN A 177 31.67 -22.79 -1.83
CA GLN A 177 30.84 -22.41 -0.68
C GLN A 177 29.94 -21.21 -1.03
N PHE A 178 28.80 -21.11 -0.33
CA PHE A 178 27.79 -20.10 -0.55
C PHE A 178 27.32 -19.51 0.80
N TYR A 179 27.03 -18.23 0.77
CA TYR A 179 26.17 -17.60 1.76
C TYR A 179 24.71 -17.76 1.34
N ALA A 180 23.80 -17.74 2.30
CA ALA A 180 22.36 -17.59 2.05
C ALA A 180 21.89 -16.21 2.49
N LEU A 181 20.86 -15.67 1.81
CA LEU A 181 20.14 -14.51 2.28
C LEU A 181 19.04 -14.96 3.26
N PRO A 182 18.80 -14.26 4.38
CA PRO A 182 17.89 -14.72 5.42
C PRO A 182 16.43 -14.71 4.96
N GLN A 183 15.72 -15.79 5.20
CA GLN A 183 14.26 -15.87 5.06
C GLN A 183 13.55 -15.09 6.17
N SER A 184 14.15 -15.06 7.34
CA SER A 184 13.90 -14.22 8.50
C SER A 184 15.15 -14.26 9.41
N PRO A 185 15.30 -13.36 10.40
CA PRO A 185 16.42 -13.42 11.34
C PRO A 185 16.17 -14.44 12.49
N GLN A 186 15.44 -15.54 12.25
CA GLN A 186 14.93 -16.46 13.27
C GLN A 186 16.00 -17.00 14.22
N THR A 187 17.07 -17.57 13.68
CA THR A 187 18.15 -18.12 14.50
C THR A 187 18.87 -17.02 15.30
N LEU A 188 19.09 -15.87 14.65
CA LEU A 188 19.83 -14.77 15.27
C LEU A 188 19.06 -14.10 16.40
N LYS A 189 17.75 -13.87 16.22
CA LYS A 189 16.92 -13.31 17.29
C LYS A 189 16.79 -14.24 18.50
N GLN A 190 16.73 -15.57 18.29
CA GLN A 190 16.79 -16.53 19.37
C GLN A 190 18.11 -16.43 20.16
N LEU A 191 19.25 -16.30 19.45
CA LEU A 191 20.55 -16.09 20.08
C LEU A 191 20.62 -14.79 20.88
N LEU A 192 19.93 -13.73 20.43
CA LEU A 192 19.81 -12.47 21.18
C LEU A 192 19.01 -12.68 22.49
N MET A 193 17.96 -13.51 22.48
CA MET A 193 17.24 -13.87 23.70
C MET A 193 18.15 -14.64 24.66
N VAL A 194 18.91 -15.62 24.17
CA VAL A 194 19.91 -16.35 24.97
C VAL A 194 20.98 -15.41 25.52
N ALA A 195 21.34 -14.36 24.77
CA ALA A 195 22.28 -13.32 25.21
C ALA A 195 21.69 -12.34 26.23
N GLY A 196 20.42 -12.48 26.61
CA GLY A 196 19.77 -11.65 27.63
C GLY A 196 19.28 -10.29 27.14
N MET A 197 19.00 -10.17 25.84
CA MET A 197 18.46 -8.90 25.27
C MET A 197 16.97 -8.70 25.56
N ASP A 198 16.27 -9.72 26.06
CA ASP A 198 14.87 -9.78 26.52
C ASP A 198 13.80 -9.25 25.53
N ARG A 199 14.03 -8.11 24.89
CA ARG A 199 13.12 -7.49 23.93
C ARG A 199 13.90 -6.94 22.75
N TYR A 200 13.78 -7.62 21.63
CA TYR A 200 14.44 -7.28 20.37
C TYR A 200 13.42 -6.94 19.32
N PHE A 201 13.75 -6.00 18.45
CA PHE A 201 13.08 -5.84 17.16
C PHE A 201 14.05 -5.43 16.06
N GLN A 202 13.61 -5.63 14.82
CA GLN A 202 14.29 -5.15 13.63
C GLN A 202 13.29 -4.89 12.51
N ILE A 203 13.49 -3.85 11.73
CA ILE A 203 12.80 -3.65 10.45
C ILE A 203 13.71 -4.18 9.37
N VAL A 204 13.53 -5.45 9.02
CA VAL A 204 14.51 -6.26 8.30
C VAL A 204 14.03 -6.67 6.93
N LYS A 205 14.95 -6.72 5.96
CA LYS A 205 14.74 -7.35 4.66
C LYS A 205 14.80 -8.87 4.81
N CYS A 206 13.81 -9.54 4.21
CA CYS A 206 13.71 -10.98 4.15
C CYS A 206 13.60 -11.45 2.71
N PHE A 207 14.10 -12.64 2.43
CA PHE A 207 14.24 -13.19 1.09
C PHE A 207 13.71 -14.62 1.05
N ARG A 208 12.81 -14.91 0.10
CA ARG A 208 12.27 -16.26 -0.09
C ARG A 208 12.15 -16.54 -1.58
N ASP A 209 12.83 -17.58 -2.05
CA ASP A 209 12.75 -18.04 -3.44
C ASP A 209 11.52 -18.94 -3.61
N GLU A 210 10.36 -18.31 -3.66
CA GLU A 210 9.05 -18.94 -3.80
C GLU A 210 8.27 -18.36 -4.99
N ASP A 211 7.23 -19.05 -5.41
CA ASP A 211 6.33 -18.58 -6.46
C ASP A 211 5.67 -17.27 -6.08
N LEU A 212 5.65 -16.33 -7.02
CA LEU A 212 5.02 -15.02 -6.84
C LEU A 212 3.50 -15.15 -6.73
N ARG A 213 2.92 -14.38 -5.83
CA ARG A 213 1.47 -14.19 -5.72
C ARG A 213 1.18 -12.69 -5.67
N ALA A 214 -0.11 -12.31 -5.76
CA ALA A 214 -0.52 -10.91 -5.78
C ALA A 214 0.03 -10.10 -4.57
N ASP A 215 0.17 -10.73 -3.42
CA ASP A 215 0.62 -10.14 -2.15
C ASP A 215 2.01 -10.65 -1.69
N ARG A 216 2.70 -11.49 -2.48
CA ARG A 216 4.00 -12.08 -2.12
C ARG A 216 5.08 -11.71 -3.10
N GLN A 217 6.17 -11.20 -2.57
CA GLN A 217 7.38 -10.83 -3.31
C GLN A 217 8.57 -11.65 -2.76
N PRO A 218 9.57 -11.95 -3.62
CA PRO A 218 10.76 -12.71 -3.19
C PRO A 218 11.62 -11.93 -2.20
N GLU A 219 11.55 -10.60 -2.24
CA GLU A 219 12.16 -9.68 -1.26
C GLU A 219 11.07 -8.84 -0.62
N PHE A 220 10.99 -8.86 0.70
CA PHE A 220 10.00 -8.10 1.47
C PHE A 220 10.59 -7.60 2.80
N THR A 221 9.85 -6.78 3.51
CA THR A 221 10.27 -6.22 4.79
C THR A 221 9.37 -6.74 5.90
N GLN A 222 9.98 -7.22 6.99
CA GLN A 222 9.28 -7.57 8.23
C GLN A 222 9.53 -6.53 9.32
N ILE A 223 8.53 -6.32 10.16
CA ILE A 223 8.71 -5.81 11.52
C ILE A 223 8.87 -7.07 12.36
N ASP A 224 10.12 -7.44 12.62
CA ASP A 224 10.45 -8.64 13.35
C ASP A 224 10.70 -8.32 14.82
N CYS A 225 10.10 -9.10 15.71
CA CYS A 225 10.21 -8.91 17.17
C CYS A 225 10.44 -10.25 17.86
N GLU A 226 11.15 -10.21 18.99
CA GLU A 226 11.30 -11.36 19.88
C GLU A 226 11.27 -10.87 21.33
N MET A 227 10.63 -11.65 22.22
CA MET A 227 10.52 -11.34 23.64
C MET A 227 10.80 -12.57 24.50
N SER A 228 11.49 -12.37 25.63
CA SER A 228 11.67 -13.37 26.68
C SER A 228 10.62 -13.21 27.79
N PHE A 229 10.35 -14.29 28.52
CA PHE A 229 9.50 -14.29 29.73
C PHE A 229 8.08 -13.81 29.50
N VAL A 230 7.47 -14.21 28.38
CA VAL A 230 6.12 -13.78 27.97
C VAL A 230 5.27 -14.98 27.59
N GLU A 231 3.96 -14.81 27.73
CA GLU A 231 2.94 -15.73 27.27
C GLU A 231 2.30 -15.22 25.96
N GLN A 232 1.45 -16.03 25.35
CA GLN A 232 0.77 -15.70 24.09
C GLN A 232 0.03 -14.35 24.14
N GLU A 233 -0.69 -14.09 25.22
CA GLU A 233 -1.50 -12.86 25.36
C GLU A 233 -0.63 -11.61 25.49
N ASP A 234 0.58 -11.70 26.02
CA ASP A 234 1.52 -10.57 26.08
C ASP A 234 1.95 -10.14 24.67
N VAL A 235 2.23 -11.13 23.80
CA VAL A 235 2.59 -10.88 22.40
C VAL A 235 1.41 -10.26 21.65
N ILE A 236 0.22 -10.82 21.81
CA ILE A 236 -0.99 -10.31 21.15
C ILE A 236 -1.30 -8.89 21.61
N ALA A 237 -1.23 -8.62 22.92
CA ALA A 237 -1.46 -7.28 23.47
C ALA A 237 -0.46 -6.24 22.95
N LEU A 238 0.82 -6.61 22.79
CA LEU A 238 1.83 -5.74 22.21
C LEU A 238 1.47 -5.34 20.77
N PHE A 239 1.16 -6.33 19.91
CA PHE A 239 0.87 -6.08 18.50
C PHE A 239 -0.50 -5.43 18.28
N GLU A 240 -1.50 -5.74 19.08
CA GLU A 240 -2.77 -5.02 19.09
C GLU A 240 -2.57 -3.55 19.45
N GLY A 241 -1.78 -3.28 20.48
CA GLY A 241 -1.43 -1.91 20.87
C GLY A 241 -0.64 -1.17 19.78
N MET A 242 0.28 -1.85 19.09
CA MET A 242 1.01 -1.29 17.95
C MET A 242 0.08 -0.94 16.79
N ALA A 243 -0.83 -1.84 16.43
CA ALA A 243 -1.80 -1.59 15.37
C ALA A 243 -2.69 -0.37 15.70
N LYS A 244 -3.24 -0.32 16.91
CA LYS A 244 -4.03 0.82 17.40
C LYS A 244 -3.24 2.13 17.36
N HIS A 245 -1.98 2.11 17.81
CA HIS A 245 -1.09 3.27 17.76
C HIS A 245 -0.88 3.76 16.32
N LEU A 246 -0.59 2.86 15.37
CA LEU A 246 -0.36 3.21 13.98
C LEU A 246 -1.63 3.79 13.29
N PHE A 247 -2.79 3.17 13.52
CA PHE A 247 -4.05 3.69 12.97
C PHE A 247 -4.36 5.09 13.49
N ARG A 248 -4.19 5.32 14.80
CA ARG A 248 -4.41 6.62 15.42
C ARG A 248 -3.44 7.67 14.90
N THR A 249 -2.14 7.40 14.93
CA THR A 249 -1.11 8.41 14.63
C THR A 249 -1.00 8.73 13.14
N ILE A 250 -1.22 7.74 12.26
CA ILE A 250 -1.02 7.89 10.82
C ILE A 250 -2.33 8.22 10.10
N ARG A 251 -3.43 7.59 10.52
CA ARG A 251 -4.73 7.71 9.84
C ARG A 251 -5.74 8.56 10.60
N GLY A 252 -5.48 8.92 11.86
CA GLY A 252 -6.45 9.58 12.73
C GLY A 252 -7.67 8.71 13.08
N ILE A 253 -7.53 7.38 12.95
CA ILE A 253 -8.60 6.42 13.24
C ILE A 253 -8.36 5.82 14.61
N GLU A 254 -9.31 5.99 15.51
CA GLU A 254 -9.27 5.39 16.85
C GLU A 254 -9.93 4.01 16.82
N LEU A 255 -9.15 2.98 17.13
CA LEU A 255 -9.62 1.60 17.29
C LEU A 255 -9.78 1.35 18.80
N THR A 256 -10.97 1.55 19.32
CA THR A 256 -11.26 1.51 20.78
C THR A 256 -11.52 0.11 21.29
N GLU A 257 -12.25 -0.70 20.50
CA GLU A 257 -12.61 -2.06 20.90
C GLU A 257 -11.40 -3.01 20.83
N PRO A 258 -11.32 -4.03 21.72
CA PRO A 258 -10.35 -5.11 21.58
C PRO A 258 -10.52 -5.84 20.26
N PHE A 259 -9.41 -6.31 19.68
CA PHE A 259 -9.50 -7.15 18.49
C PHE A 259 -10.17 -8.48 18.82
N PRO A 260 -11.14 -8.94 18.02
CA PRO A 260 -11.81 -10.21 18.26
C PRO A 260 -10.82 -11.39 18.32
N ARG A 261 -11.03 -12.29 19.23
CA ARG A 261 -10.29 -13.56 19.33
C ARG A 261 -11.12 -14.65 18.67
N MET A 262 -10.62 -15.22 17.59
CA MET A 262 -11.31 -16.26 16.84
C MET A 262 -10.42 -17.50 16.74
N PRO A 263 -10.82 -18.63 17.31
CA PRO A 263 -10.11 -19.90 17.12
C PRO A 263 -10.11 -20.32 15.65
N TRP A 264 -9.05 -21.02 15.22
CA TRP A 264 -8.95 -21.51 13.84
C TRP A 264 -10.16 -22.37 13.44
N SER A 265 -10.61 -23.24 14.31
CA SER A 265 -11.79 -24.10 14.08
C SER A 265 -13.07 -23.30 13.83
N GLU A 266 -13.24 -22.18 14.53
CA GLU A 266 -14.36 -21.28 14.33
C GLU A 266 -14.23 -20.51 13.00
N ALA A 267 -13.05 -19.99 12.66
CA ALA A 267 -12.79 -19.33 11.40
C ALA A 267 -13.07 -20.25 10.21
N MET A 268 -12.62 -21.49 10.27
CA MET A 268 -12.90 -22.49 9.24
C MET A 268 -14.37 -22.88 9.16
N ARG A 269 -15.05 -23.01 10.31
CA ARG A 269 -16.47 -23.36 10.37
C ARG A 269 -17.36 -22.25 9.81
N LEU A 270 -17.08 -20.98 10.15
CA LEU A 270 -17.95 -19.87 9.78
C LEU A 270 -17.60 -19.26 8.41
N TYR A 271 -16.34 -19.31 7.99
CA TYR A 271 -15.87 -18.59 6.83
C TYR A 271 -15.09 -19.46 5.81
N GLY A 272 -14.73 -20.67 6.18
CA GLY A 272 -13.93 -21.56 5.32
C GLY A 272 -12.52 -21.05 5.04
N SER A 273 -12.01 -20.13 5.86
CA SER A 273 -10.71 -19.47 5.69
C SER A 273 -10.07 -19.21 7.05
N ASP A 274 -8.75 -19.34 7.13
CA ASP A 274 -7.93 -18.94 8.28
C ASP A 274 -7.71 -17.42 8.35
N LYS A 275 -8.20 -16.66 7.37
CA LYS A 275 -8.14 -15.19 7.28
C LYS A 275 -9.51 -14.62 6.90
N PRO A 276 -10.52 -14.77 7.77
CA PRO A 276 -11.87 -14.35 7.44
C PRO A 276 -11.99 -12.83 7.34
N ASP A 277 -12.75 -12.36 6.36
CA ASP A 277 -13.21 -10.98 6.32
C ASP A 277 -14.55 -10.88 7.04
N THR A 278 -14.52 -10.37 8.26
CA THR A 278 -15.70 -10.26 9.13
C THR A 278 -16.52 -8.98 8.93
N ARG A 279 -16.19 -8.17 7.91
CA ARG A 279 -16.89 -6.88 7.64
C ARG A 279 -18.29 -7.06 7.05
N PHE A 280 -18.61 -8.24 6.57
CA PHE A 280 -19.93 -8.60 6.04
C PHE A 280 -20.39 -9.92 6.66
N GLY A 281 -21.65 -10.01 7.05
CA GLY A 281 -22.19 -11.12 7.85
C GLY A 281 -22.73 -12.30 7.04
N MET A 282 -21.99 -12.82 6.04
CA MET A 282 -22.37 -14.03 5.30
C MET A 282 -21.58 -15.23 5.82
N GLU A 283 -21.94 -15.69 7.01
CA GLU A 283 -21.30 -16.84 7.64
C GLU A 283 -21.86 -18.15 7.07
N PHE A 284 -21.05 -19.21 7.08
CA PHE A 284 -21.51 -20.55 6.73
C PHE A 284 -22.48 -21.08 7.78
N VAL A 285 -23.58 -21.63 7.30
CA VAL A 285 -24.56 -22.34 8.11
C VAL A 285 -24.46 -23.82 7.80
N GLU A 286 -24.32 -24.65 8.83
CA GLU A 286 -24.37 -26.11 8.66
C GLU A 286 -25.82 -26.56 8.42
N LEU A 287 -26.03 -27.35 7.38
CA LEU A 287 -27.35 -27.80 6.94
C LEU A 287 -27.51 -29.32 7.00
N MET A 288 -26.58 -30.02 7.69
CA MET A 288 -26.61 -31.49 7.82
C MET A 288 -27.92 -32.00 8.40
N ASP A 289 -28.38 -31.44 9.51
CA ASP A 289 -29.59 -31.86 10.20
C ASP A 289 -30.88 -31.58 9.41
N VAL A 290 -30.82 -30.67 8.46
CA VAL A 290 -32.00 -30.25 7.67
C VAL A 290 -32.08 -30.98 6.35
N LEU A 291 -30.96 -31.30 5.69
CA LEU A 291 -30.93 -31.79 4.32
C LEU A 291 -30.48 -33.24 4.19
N LYS A 292 -29.63 -33.74 5.10
CA LYS A 292 -29.16 -35.12 5.03
C LYS A 292 -30.26 -36.11 5.42
N GLY A 293 -30.53 -37.10 4.56
CA GLY A 293 -31.52 -38.13 4.86
C GLY A 293 -32.97 -37.75 4.52
N THR A 294 -33.21 -36.58 3.91
CA THR A 294 -34.58 -36.17 3.48
C THR A 294 -35.05 -36.92 2.25
N GLY A 295 -34.17 -37.65 1.56
CA GLY A 295 -34.50 -38.58 0.47
C GLY A 295 -34.72 -37.95 -0.91
N GLU A 296 -34.87 -36.64 -0.99
CA GLU A 296 -35.22 -35.95 -2.25
C GLU A 296 -34.04 -35.73 -3.18
N PHE A 297 -32.78 -35.65 -2.62
CA PHE A 297 -31.57 -35.42 -3.41
C PHE A 297 -30.42 -36.31 -2.98
N SER A 298 -30.04 -37.27 -3.81
CA SER A 298 -29.05 -38.30 -3.47
C SER A 298 -27.66 -37.72 -3.08
N VAL A 299 -27.26 -36.60 -3.67
CA VAL A 299 -25.98 -35.97 -3.38
C VAL A 299 -25.90 -35.52 -1.90
N PHE A 300 -26.99 -35.10 -1.30
CA PHE A 300 -27.03 -34.71 0.11
C PHE A 300 -26.93 -35.91 1.06
N ASN A 301 -27.45 -37.08 0.63
CA ASN A 301 -27.39 -38.29 1.47
C ASN A 301 -25.97 -38.84 1.61
N ASP A 302 -25.16 -38.69 0.56
CA ASP A 302 -23.79 -39.18 0.50
C ASP A 302 -22.75 -38.15 1.00
N ALA A 303 -23.17 -36.90 1.20
CA ALA A 303 -22.29 -35.82 1.62
C ALA A 303 -21.78 -36.03 3.06
N SER A 304 -20.47 -35.82 3.27
CA SER A 304 -19.84 -35.79 4.60
C SER A 304 -20.11 -34.47 5.33
N TYR A 305 -20.36 -33.39 4.58
CA TYR A 305 -20.69 -32.08 5.11
C TYR A 305 -21.60 -31.33 4.11
N ILE A 306 -22.61 -30.66 4.62
CA ILE A 306 -23.50 -29.78 3.85
C ILE A 306 -23.51 -28.42 4.54
N GLY A 307 -22.97 -27.43 3.85
CA GLY A 307 -22.94 -26.05 4.33
C GLY A 307 -23.51 -25.10 3.28
N GLY A 308 -24.02 -23.97 3.71
CA GLY A 308 -24.57 -22.93 2.86
C GLY A 308 -24.29 -21.54 3.38
N ILE A 309 -24.53 -20.53 2.58
CA ILE A 309 -24.55 -19.12 2.97
C ILE A 309 -25.90 -18.52 2.62
N CYS A 310 -26.37 -17.58 3.43
CA CYS A 310 -27.54 -16.77 3.11
C CYS A 310 -27.07 -15.40 2.58
N ALA A 311 -27.46 -15.06 1.36
CA ALA A 311 -27.21 -13.75 0.76
C ALA A 311 -28.49 -12.87 0.87
N PRO A 312 -28.61 -12.00 1.86
CA PRO A 312 -29.81 -11.19 2.06
C PRO A 312 -30.12 -10.31 0.85
N GLY A 313 -31.40 -10.22 0.48
CA GLY A 313 -31.86 -9.40 -0.64
C GLY A 313 -31.70 -10.02 -2.03
N CYS A 314 -31.13 -11.20 -2.15
CA CYS A 314 -30.92 -11.85 -3.46
C CYS A 314 -32.12 -12.67 -3.97
N ALA A 315 -33.19 -12.81 -3.19
CA ALA A 315 -34.43 -13.48 -3.61
C ALA A 315 -35.12 -12.82 -4.83
N SER A 316 -34.86 -11.54 -5.06
CA SER A 316 -35.37 -10.78 -6.22
C SER A 316 -34.51 -10.94 -7.49
N TYR A 317 -33.46 -11.75 -7.48
CA TYR A 317 -32.61 -11.95 -8.65
C TYR A 317 -33.37 -12.60 -9.80
N THR A 318 -33.16 -12.05 -11.00
CA THR A 318 -33.69 -12.63 -12.22
C THR A 318 -32.97 -13.93 -12.54
N ARG A 319 -33.61 -14.82 -13.31
CA ARG A 319 -33.00 -16.09 -13.78
C ARG A 319 -31.62 -15.86 -14.40
N LYS A 320 -31.45 -14.83 -15.23
CA LYS A 320 -30.18 -14.49 -15.83
C LYS A 320 -29.08 -14.15 -14.77
N GLN A 321 -29.44 -13.48 -13.70
CA GLN A 321 -28.50 -13.18 -12.60
C GLN A 321 -28.13 -14.43 -11.82
N LEU A 322 -29.09 -15.34 -11.61
CA LEU A 322 -28.84 -16.63 -10.97
C LEU A 322 -27.93 -17.52 -11.82
N ASP A 323 -28.16 -17.57 -13.17
CA ASP A 323 -27.29 -18.29 -14.07
C ASP A 323 -25.86 -17.74 -14.06
N GLN A 324 -25.69 -16.41 -14.06
CA GLN A 324 -24.40 -15.77 -13.93
C GLN A 324 -23.70 -16.09 -12.61
N LEU A 325 -24.45 -16.14 -11.52
CA LEU A 325 -23.92 -16.52 -10.20
C LEU A 325 -23.50 -18.00 -10.21
N THR A 326 -24.30 -18.87 -10.81
CA THR A 326 -23.97 -20.29 -10.99
C THR A 326 -22.67 -20.47 -11.79
N ASP A 327 -22.52 -19.74 -12.88
CA ASP A 327 -21.29 -19.79 -13.69
C ASP A 327 -20.08 -19.23 -12.93
N PHE A 328 -20.28 -18.23 -12.08
CA PHE A 328 -19.23 -17.67 -11.23
C PHE A 328 -18.73 -18.71 -10.21
N VAL A 329 -19.63 -19.35 -9.47
CA VAL A 329 -19.24 -20.34 -8.45
C VAL A 329 -18.63 -21.61 -9.04
N LYS A 330 -19.10 -22.04 -10.23
CA LYS A 330 -18.49 -23.17 -10.96
C LYS A 330 -17.01 -22.94 -11.29
N ARG A 331 -16.60 -21.71 -11.59
CA ARG A 331 -15.19 -21.35 -11.83
C ARG A 331 -14.30 -21.56 -10.60
N SER A 332 -14.89 -21.50 -9.42
CA SER A 332 -14.21 -21.73 -8.13
C SER A 332 -14.29 -23.18 -7.68
N GLN A 333 -14.62 -24.15 -8.58
CA GLN A 333 -14.75 -25.58 -8.31
C GLN A 333 -15.84 -25.97 -7.28
N ILE A 334 -16.83 -25.09 -7.09
CA ILE A 334 -17.99 -25.40 -6.25
C ILE A 334 -18.97 -26.21 -7.10
N CYS A 335 -19.33 -27.41 -6.63
CA CYS A 335 -20.12 -28.38 -7.40
C CYS A 335 -21.56 -27.94 -7.60
N LEU A 336 -22.15 -27.19 -6.69
CA LEU A 336 -23.58 -26.89 -6.72
C LEU A 336 -23.87 -25.52 -6.10
N LEU A 337 -24.66 -24.71 -6.79
CA LEU A 337 -25.33 -23.54 -6.23
C LEU A 337 -26.84 -23.83 -6.18
N TYR A 338 -27.40 -23.88 -5.01
CA TYR A 338 -28.83 -23.93 -4.79
C TYR A 338 -29.36 -22.53 -4.51
N THR A 339 -30.36 -22.11 -5.26
CA THR A 339 -31.06 -20.85 -5.03
C THR A 339 -32.53 -21.19 -4.84
N SER A 340 -33.01 -21.17 -3.58
CA SER A 340 -34.42 -21.26 -3.28
C SER A 340 -34.82 -20.24 -2.26
N ASP A 341 -36.00 -19.66 -2.44
CA ASP A 341 -36.71 -18.94 -1.38
C ASP A 341 -37.45 -19.98 -0.52
N ALA A 342 -37.11 -20.08 0.75
CA ALA A 342 -37.67 -21.08 1.66
C ALA A 342 -39.21 -21.03 1.83
N ALA A 343 -39.85 -20.04 1.24
CA ALA A 343 -41.32 -19.89 1.26
C ALA A 343 -42.04 -20.48 0.04
N ASP A 344 -41.33 -20.79 -1.08
CA ASP A 344 -41.95 -21.16 -2.36
C ASP A 344 -41.65 -22.59 -2.81
N ASP A 345 -41.08 -23.42 -2.00
CA ASP A 345 -40.39 -24.66 -2.35
C ASP A 345 -41.27 -25.91 -2.43
N LYS A 346 -42.54 -25.78 -2.78
CA LYS A 346 -43.37 -26.96 -3.18
C LYS A 346 -43.46 -27.18 -4.68
N ALA A 347 -42.80 -26.41 -5.50
CA ALA A 347 -43.13 -26.43 -6.94
C ALA A 347 -41.96 -26.51 -7.94
N ARG A 348 -40.72 -26.69 -7.52
CA ARG A 348 -39.60 -26.76 -8.49
C ARG A 348 -38.48 -27.70 -8.09
N VAL A 349 -38.76 -28.97 -8.18
CA VAL A 349 -37.79 -30.01 -8.43
C VAL A 349 -38.05 -30.53 -9.83
N ASP A 350 -37.26 -30.09 -10.83
CA ASP A 350 -37.06 -30.71 -12.11
C ASP A 350 -35.56 -30.72 -12.41
#